data_a58ab0eda47e11fff9ec4cb105aa2f81
#
_entry.id   a58ab0eda47e11fff9ec4cb105aa2f81
#
_cell.length_a   1.000
_cell.length_b   1.000
_cell.length_c   1.000
_cell.angle_alpha   90.00
_cell.angle_beta   90.00
_cell.angle_gamma   90.00
#
_symmetry.space_group_name_H-M   'P 1'
#
loop_
_entity.id
_entity.type
_entity.pdbx_description
1 polymer ?
#
loop_
_entity_poly.entity_id
_entity_poly.type
_entity_poly.pdbx_seq_one_letter_code
_entity_poly.pdbx_strand_id
1 'polypeptide(L)'
;MPPDTSISDHGILPIQRLKAGILDGWISADPGILDAQLQPASLDLRLGPRAFRVVSSFLPGPERTVEQKLDDLQRSQEMYELDLSKPTVLERGCVYIVPLVERLALPPEISGTASPKSSTGRLDVFTRLIVDRASGFERVPAGYAGPMYLEIAPRTFSIVVRAGDRLNQIRFRVGTPGTSDRQLQAAHDLDPVIFAGGTSAEAVIADGLWVSVDLLDRDEDPVAYRARRHAPLLDLSKVGHYDPLDFWEPILGDAVGRLILNPDDFYLLASREGVRVPPGYSAEMVPYDTAAGEFRVHYAGFFDPGFGHRAVGLGGTPAVLEVRSHEVPFALEHGQRVARLKYERLTAVPDVLYGQDLGSNYADQRLNLAKFFRPFVRRGAS
;
A
#
# COMPACT_ATOMS: atom_id res chain seq x y z
N MET A 1 -12.45 -3.90 -32.67
CA MET A 1 -13.33 -4.75 -31.85
C MET A 1 -13.62 -4.00 -30.56
N PRO A 2 -14.85 -3.91 -30.06
CA PRO A 2 -15.07 -3.36 -28.75
C PRO A 2 -14.28 -4.20 -27.72
N PRO A 3 -13.81 -3.59 -26.62
CA PRO A 3 -13.08 -4.34 -25.60
C PRO A 3 -13.94 -5.50 -25.12
N ASP A 4 -13.32 -6.66 -24.97
CA ASP A 4 -13.96 -7.87 -24.45
C ASP A 4 -14.49 -7.56 -23.03
N THR A 5 -15.76 -7.22 -22.95
CA THR A 5 -16.50 -6.97 -21.72
C THR A 5 -17.03 -8.29 -21.13
N SER A 6 -16.50 -9.44 -21.57
CA SER A 6 -16.87 -10.71 -20.96
C SER A 6 -16.51 -10.68 -19.48
N ILE A 7 -17.54 -10.73 -18.63
CA ILE A 7 -17.44 -10.92 -17.20
C ILE A 7 -16.61 -12.19 -16.98
N SER A 8 -15.41 -12.04 -16.45
CA SER A 8 -14.57 -13.19 -16.11
C SER A 8 -15.08 -13.75 -14.78
N ASP A 9 -15.35 -15.05 -14.75
CA ASP A 9 -15.66 -15.74 -13.48
C ASP A 9 -14.47 -15.73 -12.50
N HIS A 10 -13.28 -15.32 -12.98
CA HIS A 10 -12.04 -15.20 -12.23
C HIS A 10 -11.53 -13.76 -12.26
N GLY A 11 -11.25 -13.18 -11.11
CA GLY A 11 -10.78 -11.80 -11.03
C GLY A 11 -10.86 -11.22 -9.62
N ILE A 12 -10.37 -9.96 -9.50
CA ILE A 12 -10.54 -9.14 -8.31
C ILE A 12 -11.99 -8.66 -8.24
N LEU A 13 -12.58 -8.67 -7.05
CA LEU A 13 -13.95 -8.25 -6.83
C LEU A 13 -14.05 -6.71 -6.76
N PRO A 14 -14.88 -6.07 -7.61
CA PRO A 14 -15.11 -4.63 -7.57
C PRO A 14 -16.06 -4.23 -6.44
N ILE A 15 -16.13 -2.93 -6.15
CA ILE A 15 -16.90 -2.32 -5.05
C ILE A 15 -18.36 -2.82 -4.95
N GLN A 16 -19.07 -2.99 -6.07
CA GLN A 16 -20.45 -3.48 -6.07
C GLN A 16 -20.56 -4.92 -5.56
N ARG A 17 -19.54 -5.74 -5.79
CA ARG A 17 -19.46 -7.11 -5.24
C ARG A 17 -19.11 -7.09 -3.75
N LEU A 18 -18.30 -6.14 -3.29
CA LEU A 18 -18.04 -5.95 -1.86
C LEU A 18 -19.32 -5.51 -1.12
N LYS A 19 -20.09 -4.58 -1.71
CA LYS A 19 -21.40 -4.17 -1.16
C LYS A 19 -22.37 -5.35 -1.08
N ALA A 20 -22.44 -6.18 -2.11
CA ALA A 20 -23.23 -7.41 -2.06
C ALA A 20 -22.77 -8.34 -0.92
N GLY A 21 -21.46 -8.53 -0.78
CA GLY A 21 -20.89 -9.36 0.29
C GLY A 21 -21.14 -8.87 1.71
N ILE A 22 -21.29 -7.56 1.90
CA ILE A 22 -21.72 -6.99 3.19
C ILE A 22 -23.20 -7.33 3.43
N LEU A 23 -24.06 -7.19 2.42
CA LEU A 23 -25.48 -7.54 2.51
C LEU A 23 -25.70 -9.03 2.75
N ASP A 24 -24.91 -9.88 2.10
CA ASP A 24 -24.94 -11.33 2.23
C ASP A 24 -24.28 -11.83 3.54
N GLY A 25 -23.61 -10.94 4.29
CA GLY A 25 -23.02 -11.21 5.60
C GLY A 25 -21.66 -11.91 5.57
N TRP A 26 -21.01 -12.09 4.41
CA TRP A 26 -19.64 -12.65 4.38
C TRP A 26 -18.54 -11.63 4.66
N ILE A 27 -18.88 -10.34 4.68
CA ILE A 27 -18.09 -9.27 5.31
C ILE A 27 -18.98 -8.62 6.38
N SER A 28 -18.59 -8.61 7.63
CA SER A 28 -19.35 -8.04 8.74
C SER A 28 -18.50 -7.21 9.68
N ALA A 29 -19.10 -6.32 10.44
CA ALA A 29 -18.44 -5.52 11.46
C ALA A 29 -19.45 -4.99 12.48
N ASP A 30 -19.00 -4.75 13.71
CA ASP A 30 -19.77 -4.06 14.75
C ASP A 30 -18.89 -2.95 15.38
N PRO A 31 -19.23 -1.67 15.19
CA PRO A 31 -20.31 -1.13 14.34
C PRO A 31 -20.11 -1.42 12.84
N GLY A 32 -21.20 -1.39 12.07
CA GLY A 32 -21.24 -1.77 10.66
C GLY A 32 -20.16 -1.15 9.76
N ILE A 33 -20.02 -1.66 8.53
CA ILE A 33 -19.08 -1.15 7.53
C ILE A 33 -19.50 0.25 7.10
N LEU A 34 -18.53 1.18 7.06
CA LEU A 34 -18.74 2.56 6.61
C LEU A 34 -18.50 2.68 5.10
N ASP A 35 -19.28 3.50 4.39
CA ASP A 35 -19.07 3.78 2.96
C ASP A 35 -17.65 4.25 2.66
N ALA A 36 -17.07 5.05 3.56
CA ALA A 36 -15.70 5.56 3.43
C ALA A 36 -14.60 4.47 3.51
N GLN A 37 -14.94 3.21 3.84
CA GLN A 37 -14.01 2.08 3.79
C GLN A 37 -13.98 1.42 2.42
N LEU A 38 -15.03 1.59 1.62
CA LEU A 38 -15.15 0.96 0.31
C LEU A 38 -14.34 1.74 -0.73
N GLN A 39 -13.41 1.06 -1.37
CA GLN A 39 -12.60 1.54 -2.47
C GLN A 39 -13.02 0.82 -3.76
N PRO A 40 -12.61 1.28 -4.95
CA PRO A 40 -13.03 0.67 -6.22
C PRO A 40 -12.86 -0.85 -6.29
N ALA A 41 -11.80 -1.40 -5.66
CA ALA A 41 -11.51 -2.83 -5.66
C ALA A 41 -10.90 -3.33 -4.34
N SER A 42 -11.10 -2.61 -3.23
CA SER A 42 -10.61 -3.00 -1.91
C SER A 42 -11.50 -2.46 -0.78
N LEU A 43 -11.31 -3.02 0.41
CA LEU A 43 -11.95 -2.58 1.65
C LEU A 43 -10.87 -2.15 2.65
N ASP A 44 -10.96 -0.93 3.16
CA ASP A 44 -10.14 -0.46 4.28
C ASP A 44 -10.52 -1.17 5.57
N LEU A 45 -9.54 -1.63 6.35
CA LEU A 45 -9.74 -2.34 7.60
C LEU A 45 -9.51 -1.42 8.79
N ARG A 46 -10.42 -1.45 9.78
CA ARG A 46 -10.39 -0.61 10.99
C ARG A 46 -9.71 -1.32 12.16
N LEU A 47 -8.87 -0.61 12.88
CA LEU A 47 -8.33 -1.06 14.16
C LEU A 47 -9.45 -1.21 15.19
N GLY A 48 -9.46 -2.31 15.94
CA GLY A 48 -10.31 -2.49 17.11
C GLY A 48 -9.84 -1.68 18.32
N PRO A 49 -10.56 -1.77 19.46
CA PRO A 49 -10.28 -0.95 20.65
C PRO A 49 -9.09 -1.44 21.49
N ARG A 50 -8.53 -2.60 21.18
CA ARG A 50 -7.42 -3.21 21.94
C ARG A 50 -6.21 -3.39 21.05
N ALA A 51 -5.01 -3.23 21.60
CA ALA A 51 -3.77 -3.61 20.96
C ALA A 51 -2.89 -4.39 21.96
N PHE A 52 -2.08 -5.29 21.45
CA PHE A 52 -1.16 -6.08 22.25
C PHE A 52 0.27 -5.79 21.80
N ARG A 53 1.06 -5.12 22.64
CA ARG A 53 2.49 -4.97 22.40
C ARG A 53 3.16 -6.31 22.72
N VAL A 54 3.82 -6.91 21.74
CA VAL A 54 4.45 -8.22 21.84
C VAL A 54 5.96 -8.12 21.67
N VAL A 55 6.70 -9.08 22.23
CA VAL A 55 8.19 -9.10 22.14
C VAL A 55 8.67 -9.40 20.72
N SER A 56 7.89 -10.14 19.93
CA SER A 56 8.26 -10.54 18.56
C SER A 56 7.02 -10.73 17.68
N SER A 57 7.23 -10.63 16.37
CA SER A 57 6.26 -11.05 15.36
C SER A 57 6.03 -12.56 15.42
N PHE A 58 4.83 -13.01 15.06
CA PHE A 58 4.50 -14.42 14.95
C PHE A 58 3.46 -14.72 13.87
N LEU A 59 3.42 -15.98 13.44
CA LEU A 59 2.31 -16.58 12.72
C LEU A 59 1.68 -17.68 13.61
N PRO A 60 0.34 -17.82 13.63
CA PRO A 60 -0.31 -18.83 14.49
C PRO A 60 0.02 -20.24 14.06
N GLY A 61 0.32 -20.47 12.77
CA GLY A 61 0.47 -21.80 12.20
C GLY A 61 -0.86 -22.49 11.97
N PRO A 62 -0.89 -23.65 11.27
CA PRO A 62 -2.12 -24.24 10.74
C PRO A 62 -3.11 -24.77 11.81
N GLU A 63 -2.63 -24.99 13.03
CA GLU A 63 -3.44 -25.63 14.10
C GLU A 63 -3.95 -24.62 15.13
N ARG A 64 -3.45 -23.39 15.15
CA ARG A 64 -3.73 -22.43 16.22
C ARG A 64 -4.41 -21.16 15.74
N THR A 65 -5.17 -20.54 16.64
CA THR A 65 -5.70 -19.19 16.44
C THR A 65 -4.68 -18.15 16.89
N VAL A 66 -4.85 -16.91 16.44
CA VAL A 66 -4.04 -15.76 16.92
C VAL A 66 -4.29 -15.56 18.42
N GLU A 67 -5.54 -15.70 18.88
CA GLU A 67 -5.88 -15.55 20.30
C GLU A 67 -5.17 -16.56 21.19
N GLN A 68 -5.10 -17.82 20.78
CA GLN A 68 -4.32 -18.84 21.50
C GLN A 68 -2.82 -18.49 21.61
N LYS A 69 -2.25 -17.84 20.58
CA LYS A 69 -0.87 -17.35 20.63
C LYS A 69 -0.73 -16.17 21.59
N LEU A 70 -1.68 -15.23 21.59
CA LEU A 70 -1.70 -14.12 22.54
C LEU A 70 -1.82 -14.60 23.97
N ASP A 71 -2.68 -15.59 24.24
CA ASP A 71 -2.79 -16.22 25.58
C ASP A 71 -1.48 -16.81 26.08
N ASP A 72 -0.70 -17.45 25.20
CA ASP A 72 0.61 -17.99 25.57
C ASP A 72 1.60 -16.86 25.90
N LEU A 73 1.65 -15.80 25.07
CA LEU A 73 2.50 -14.64 25.31
C LEU A 73 2.12 -13.92 26.60
N GLN A 74 0.83 -13.89 26.95
CA GLN A 74 0.37 -13.35 28.22
C GLN A 74 0.85 -14.17 29.42
N ARG A 75 0.77 -15.51 29.33
CA ARG A 75 1.24 -16.41 30.39
C ARG A 75 2.75 -16.32 30.62
N SER A 76 3.52 -16.13 29.54
CA SER A 76 4.98 -15.94 29.61
C SER A 76 5.40 -14.51 29.94
N GLN A 77 4.45 -13.58 30.11
CA GLN A 77 4.69 -12.14 30.35
C GLN A 77 5.47 -11.46 29.20
N GLU A 78 5.29 -11.97 27.98
CA GLU A 78 5.93 -11.45 26.77
C GLU A 78 5.06 -10.44 26.01
N MET A 79 3.94 -10.03 26.61
CA MET A 79 3.07 -8.99 26.06
C MET A 79 2.39 -8.18 27.15
N TYR A 80 1.88 -7.01 26.73
CA TYR A 80 0.92 -6.24 27.50
C TYR A 80 -0.12 -5.57 26.61
N GLU A 81 -1.30 -5.31 27.19
CA GLU A 81 -2.43 -4.73 26.47
C GLU A 81 -2.42 -3.22 26.52
N LEU A 82 -2.85 -2.59 25.43
CA LEU A 82 -3.06 -1.16 25.25
C LEU A 82 -4.51 -0.89 24.85
N ASP A 83 -5.05 0.22 25.35
CA ASP A 83 -6.41 0.68 25.07
C ASP A 83 -6.38 1.71 23.93
N LEU A 84 -6.90 1.34 22.76
CA LEU A 84 -7.04 2.21 21.59
C LEU A 84 -8.36 2.99 21.54
N SER A 85 -9.26 2.84 22.54
CA SER A 85 -10.47 3.68 22.64
C SER A 85 -10.10 5.17 22.87
N LYS A 86 -8.86 5.44 23.24
CA LYS A 86 -8.21 6.75 23.38
C LYS A 86 -6.95 6.84 22.53
N PRO A 87 -6.44 8.07 22.26
CA PRO A 87 -5.18 8.26 21.55
C PRO A 87 -4.04 7.50 22.23
N THR A 88 -3.42 6.56 21.50
CA THR A 88 -2.38 5.68 22.06
C THR A 88 -1.17 5.66 21.16
N VAL A 89 0.03 5.76 21.77
CA VAL A 89 1.29 5.78 21.06
C VAL A 89 1.70 4.34 20.73
N LEU A 90 1.99 4.10 19.44
CA LEU A 90 2.75 2.94 19.00
C LEU A 90 4.18 3.39 18.71
N GLU A 91 5.11 2.87 19.51
CA GLU A 91 6.51 3.28 19.47
C GLU A 91 7.27 2.65 18.31
N ARG A 92 8.20 3.42 17.75
CA ARG A 92 9.16 2.95 16.77
C ARG A 92 9.92 1.72 17.28
N GLY A 93 10.06 0.70 16.42
CA GLY A 93 10.82 -0.51 16.72
C GLY A 93 10.09 -1.55 17.57
N CYS A 94 8.85 -1.28 17.97
CA CYS A 94 8.00 -2.21 18.70
C CYS A 94 6.99 -2.90 17.79
N VAL A 95 6.56 -4.10 18.15
CA VAL A 95 5.57 -4.90 17.42
C VAL A 95 4.27 -4.93 18.20
N TYR A 96 3.18 -4.69 17.51
CA TYR A 96 1.83 -4.68 18.06
C TYR A 96 0.93 -5.60 17.25
N ILE A 97 0.06 -6.35 17.93
CA ILE A 97 -1.03 -7.12 17.31
C ILE A 97 -2.34 -6.45 17.69
N VAL A 98 -3.13 -6.09 16.70
CA VAL A 98 -4.40 -5.39 16.88
C VAL A 98 -5.54 -6.18 16.25
N PRO A 99 -6.53 -6.67 17.01
CA PRO A 99 -7.75 -7.22 16.44
C PRO A 99 -8.42 -6.15 15.57
N LEU A 100 -8.90 -6.54 14.39
CA LEU A 100 -9.65 -5.66 13.50
C LEU A 100 -11.13 -5.71 13.82
N VAL A 101 -11.85 -4.65 13.46
CA VAL A 101 -13.31 -4.57 13.65
C VAL A 101 -14.04 -5.50 12.69
N GLU A 102 -13.52 -5.64 11.47
CA GLU A 102 -14.11 -6.46 10.42
C GLU A 102 -13.88 -7.96 10.67
N ARG A 103 -14.88 -8.76 10.30
CA ARG A 103 -14.87 -10.22 10.35
C ARG A 103 -15.29 -10.78 9.01
N LEU A 104 -14.81 -11.96 8.69
CA LEU A 104 -15.08 -12.64 7.44
C LEU A 104 -15.84 -13.96 7.66
N ALA A 105 -16.67 -14.31 6.68
CA ALA A 105 -17.30 -15.62 6.50
C ALA A 105 -17.40 -15.88 4.98
N LEU A 106 -16.21 -16.00 4.34
CA LEU A 106 -16.08 -16.01 2.89
C LEU A 106 -16.73 -17.27 2.27
N PRO A 107 -17.37 -17.13 1.10
CA PRO A 107 -17.71 -18.26 0.24
C PRO A 107 -16.47 -19.10 -0.13
N PRO A 108 -16.63 -20.40 -0.42
CA PRO A 108 -15.52 -21.31 -0.68
C PRO A 108 -14.60 -20.91 -1.84
N GLU A 109 -15.11 -20.15 -2.82
CA GLU A 109 -14.38 -19.69 -4.01
C GLU A 109 -13.68 -18.34 -3.81
N ILE A 110 -14.00 -17.58 -2.75
CA ILE A 110 -13.46 -16.25 -2.50
C ILE A 110 -12.30 -16.31 -1.52
N SER A 111 -11.17 -15.76 -1.92
CA SER A 111 -9.99 -15.54 -1.07
C SER A 111 -9.66 -14.06 -0.99
N GLY A 112 -8.72 -13.69 -0.09
CA GLY A 112 -8.30 -12.32 0.09
C GLY A 112 -6.78 -12.13 0.10
N THR A 113 -6.35 -10.93 -0.30
CA THR A 113 -4.97 -10.47 -0.12
C THR A 113 -5.02 -9.06 0.47
N ALA A 114 -4.27 -8.84 1.54
CA ALA A 114 -4.19 -7.54 2.18
C ALA A 114 -2.91 -6.80 1.77
N SER A 115 -2.89 -5.49 2.01
CA SER A 115 -1.74 -4.62 1.76
C SER A 115 -1.85 -3.37 2.63
N PRO A 116 -0.72 -2.78 3.06
CA PRO A 116 -0.73 -1.48 3.70
C PRO A 116 -1.41 -0.42 2.81
N LYS A 117 -2.05 0.56 3.43
CA LYS A 117 -2.49 1.75 2.68
C LYS A 117 -1.28 2.61 2.30
N SER A 118 -1.35 3.29 1.15
CA SER A 118 -0.25 4.18 0.70
C SER A 118 0.15 5.22 1.76
N SER A 119 -0.80 5.77 2.53
CA SER A 119 -0.48 6.69 3.62
C SER A 119 0.28 6.03 4.78
N THR A 120 0.12 4.73 4.97
CA THR A 120 0.81 3.93 5.99
C THR A 120 2.22 3.57 5.53
N GLY A 121 2.36 3.09 4.29
CA GLY A 121 3.64 2.77 3.68
C GLY A 121 4.59 3.97 3.62
N ARG A 122 4.07 5.15 3.22
CA ARG A 122 4.85 6.40 3.20
C ARG A 122 5.31 6.93 4.56
N LEU A 123 4.83 6.36 5.65
CA LEU A 123 5.33 6.63 7.02
C LEU A 123 6.32 5.58 7.51
N ASP A 124 6.62 4.57 6.69
CA ASP A 124 7.39 3.40 7.10
C ASP A 124 6.77 2.69 8.32
N VAL A 125 5.45 2.61 8.32
CA VAL A 125 4.71 1.81 9.28
C VAL A 125 4.42 0.45 8.66
N PHE A 126 5.15 -0.55 9.12
CA PHE A 126 5.01 -1.91 8.65
C PHE A 126 3.73 -2.51 9.20
N THR A 127 2.84 -2.95 8.33
CA THR A 127 1.59 -3.62 8.71
C THR A 127 1.44 -4.91 7.94
N ARG A 128 0.97 -5.97 8.62
CA ARG A 128 0.70 -7.27 8.02
C ARG A 128 -0.59 -7.89 8.58
N LEU A 129 -1.49 -8.29 7.70
CA LEU A 129 -2.69 -9.00 8.09
C LEU A 129 -2.34 -10.42 8.55
N ILE A 130 -2.95 -10.82 9.65
CA ILE A 130 -2.90 -12.20 10.19
C ILE A 130 -4.33 -12.70 10.35
N VAL A 131 -4.58 -13.93 9.96
CA VAL A 131 -5.84 -14.65 10.23
C VAL A 131 -5.54 -15.92 11.02
N ASP A 132 -6.55 -16.48 11.66
CA ASP A 132 -6.42 -17.74 12.37
C ASP A 132 -5.92 -18.86 11.46
N ARG A 133 -5.08 -19.74 11.99
CA ARG A 133 -4.49 -20.90 11.30
C ARG A 133 -3.65 -20.54 10.07
N ALA A 134 -3.19 -19.29 9.97
CA ALA A 134 -2.36 -18.85 8.85
C ALA A 134 -0.91 -19.31 9.00
N SER A 135 -0.32 -19.72 7.88
CA SER A 135 1.12 -19.98 7.72
C SER A 135 1.83 -18.88 6.93
N GLY A 136 1.15 -17.76 6.64
CA GLY A 136 1.70 -16.61 5.92
C GLY A 136 0.89 -15.35 6.22
N PHE A 137 1.55 -14.22 6.10
CA PHE A 137 0.95 -12.90 6.24
C PHE A 137 0.22 -12.46 4.97
N GLU A 138 -0.67 -11.48 5.09
CA GLU A 138 -1.38 -10.78 4.01
C GLU A 138 -2.31 -11.67 3.18
N ARG A 139 -2.54 -12.91 3.57
CA ARG A 139 -3.36 -13.85 2.82
C ARG A 139 -4.53 -14.37 3.64
N VAL A 140 -5.71 -14.31 3.05
CA VAL A 140 -6.93 -14.91 3.58
C VAL A 140 -7.30 -16.08 2.68
N PRO A 141 -7.30 -17.32 3.20
CA PRO A 141 -7.66 -18.50 2.41
C PRO A 141 -9.10 -18.42 1.88
N ALA A 142 -9.37 -19.10 0.79
CA ALA A 142 -10.72 -19.27 0.28
C ALA A 142 -11.60 -19.97 1.33
N GLY A 143 -12.84 -19.49 1.49
CA GLY A 143 -13.78 -20.03 2.49
C GLY A 143 -13.43 -19.70 3.94
N TYR A 144 -12.51 -18.76 4.19
CA TYR A 144 -12.16 -18.38 5.57
C TYR A 144 -13.33 -17.77 6.32
N ALA A 145 -13.57 -18.28 7.54
CA ALA A 145 -14.54 -17.71 8.47
C ALA A 145 -13.85 -17.42 9.81
N GLY A 146 -13.80 -16.16 10.23
CA GLY A 146 -13.15 -15.79 11.49
C GLY A 146 -12.79 -14.31 11.61
N PRO A 147 -12.11 -13.95 12.72
CA PRO A 147 -11.58 -12.61 12.95
C PRO A 147 -10.33 -12.37 12.11
N MET A 148 -9.99 -11.10 11.97
CA MET A 148 -8.73 -10.65 11.38
C MET A 148 -7.92 -9.84 12.40
N TYR A 149 -6.61 -9.89 12.28
CA TYR A 149 -5.68 -9.16 13.14
C TYR A 149 -4.67 -8.43 12.27
N LEU A 150 -4.21 -7.28 12.74
CA LEU A 150 -3.16 -6.52 12.08
C LEU A 150 -1.92 -6.49 12.97
N GLU A 151 -0.81 -7.02 12.47
CA GLU A 151 0.49 -6.69 13.02
C GLU A 151 0.88 -5.29 12.58
N ILE A 152 1.35 -4.47 13.51
CA ILE A 152 1.81 -3.11 13.25
C ILE A 152 3.19 -2.95 13.87
N ALA A 153 4.16 -2.50 13.07
CA ALA A 153 5.51 -2.19 13.54
C ALA A 153 5.99 -0.88 12.92
N PRO A 154 5.86 0.26 13.62
CA PRO A 154 6.42 1.53 13.17
C PRO A 154 7.95 1.42 13.08
N ARG A 155 8.53 1.68 11.90
CA ARG A 155 9.97 1.50 11.66
C ARG A 155 10.74 2.81 11.78
N THR A 156 10.16 3.90 11.33
CA THR A 156 10.80 5.21 11.30
C THR A 156 10.21 6.21 12.30
N PHE A 157 8.90 6.36 12.32
CA PHE A 157 8.22 7.32 13.20
C PHE A 157 7.36 6.61 14.23
N SER A 158 7.41 7.05 15.50
CA SER A 158 6.37 6.69 16.47
C SER A 158 5.07 7.39 16.08
N ILE A 159 3.94 6.67 16.16
CA ILE A 159 2.64 7.16 15.71
C ILE A 159 1.61 7.11 16.82
N VAL A 160 0.63 8.01 16.79
CA VAL A 160 -0.57 7.93 17.62
C VAL A 160 -1.72 7.39 16.79
N VAL A 161 -2.33 6.32 17.30
CA VAL A 161 -3.48 5.65 16.68
C VAL A 161 -4.67 5.62 17.63
N ARG A 162 -5.84 5.28 17.06
CA ARG A 162 -7.13 5.10 17.77
C ARG A 162 -7.88 3.93 17.17
N ALA A 163 -8.82 3.38 17.92
CA ALA A 163 -9.82 2.49 17.36
C ALA A 163 -10.52 3.16 16.17
N GLY A 164 -10.73 2.41 15.10
CA GLY A 164 -11.32 2.91 13.86
C GLY A 164 -10.31 3.47 12.84
N ASP A 165 -9.04 3.72 13.22
CA ASP A 165 -8.00 4.08 12.26
C ASP A 165 -7.77 2.96 11.23
N ARG A 166 -7.44 3.34 9.99
CA ARG A 166 -7.33 2.42 8.84
C ARG A 166 -5.92 2.46 8.29
N LEU A 167 -5.14 1.43 8.61
CA LEU A 167 -3.73 1.32 8.20
C LEU A 167 -3.51 0.31 7.08
N ASN A 168 -4.43 -0.63 6.91
CA ASN A 168 -4.36 -1.71 5.95
C ASN A 168 -5.66 -1.82 5.16
N GLN A 169 -5.63 -2.52 4.05
CA GLN A 169 -6.75 -2.75 3.14
C GLN A 169 -6.72 -4.17 2.60
N ILE A 170 -7.87 -4.70 2.22
CA ILE A 170 -8.00 -6.06 1.67
C ILE A 170 -8.68 -6.04 0.31
N ARG A 171 -8.17 -6.81 -0.64
CA ARG A 171 -8.80 -7.19 -1.91
C ARG A 171 -9.32 -8.61 -1.84
N PHE A 172 -10.50 -8.82 -2.35
CA PHE A 172 -11.06 -10.16 -2.52
C PHE A 172 -10.99 -10.58 -3.98
N ARG A 173 -10.84 -11.88 -4.20
CA ARG A 173 -10.69 -12.45 -5.53
C ARG A 173 -11.32 -13.83 -5.64
N VAL A 174 -11.76 -14.15 -6.86
CA VAL A 174 -12.14 -15.49 -7.29
C VAL A 174 -11.07 -16.04 -8.21
N GLY A 175 -10.58 -17.23 -7.94
CA GLY A 175 -9.57 -17.89 -8.74
C GLY A 175 -8.22 -17.17 -8.78
N THR A 176 -7.57 -17.17 -9.96
CA THR A 176 -6.24 -16.58 -10.17
C THR A 176 -6.33 -15.40 -11.14
N PRO A 177 -6.46 -14.15 -10.65
CA PRO A 177 -6.74 -12.97 -11.46
C PRO A 177 -5.54 -12.45 -12.27
N GLY A 178 -4.36 -13.02 -12.10
CA GLY A 178 -3.12 -12.54 -12.70
C GLY A 178 -3.20 -12.42 -14.23
N THR A 179 -2.63 -11.35 -14.76
CA THR A 179 -2.53 -11.06 -16.20
C THR A 179 -1.15 -11.49 -16.69
N SER A 180 -1.10 -12.30 -17.73
CA SER A 180 0.18 -12.67 -18.38
C SER A 180 0.79 -11.46 -19.08
N ASP A 181 2.11 -11.48 -19.28
CA ASP A 181 2.85 -10.41 -19.98
C ASP A 181 2.27 -10.14 -21.38
N ARG A 182 1.87 -11.19 -22.11
CA ARG A 182 1.22 -11.05 -23.43
C ARG A 182 -0.13 -10.32 -23.34
N GLN A 183 -0.94 -10.61 -22.31
CA GLN A 183 -2.23 -9.94 -22.11
C GLN A 183 -2.03 -8.49 -21.68
N LEU A 184 -1.01 -8.23 -20.84
CA LEU A 184 -0.67 -6.87 -20.43
C LEU A 184 -0.14 -6.04 -21.60
N GLN A 185 0.68 -6.64 -22.49
CA GLN A 185 1.13 -5.98 -23.71
C GLN A 185 -0.06 -5.63 -24.61
N ALA A 186 -0.98 -6.57 -24.83
CA ALA A 186 -2.18 -6.32 -25.63
C ALA A 186 -3.08 -5.23 -25.02
N ALA A 187 -3.17 -5.15 -23.67
CA ALA A 187 -3.88 -4.07 -22.99
C ALA A 187 -3.18 -2.73 -23.20
N HIS A 188 -1.84 -2.68 -23.13
CA HIS A 188 -1.04 -1.48 -23.38
C HIS A 188 -1.18 -0.97 -24.82
N ASP A 189 -1.22 -1.87 -25.79
CA ASP A 189 -1.37 -1.53 -27.21
C ASP A 189 -2.73 -0.90 -27.52
N LEU A 190 -3.77 -1.25 -26.74
CA LEU A 190 -5.12 -0.70 -26.86
C LEU A 190 -5.32 0.60 -26.08
N ASP A 191 -4.90 0.62 -24.81
CA ASP A 191 -4.96 1.76 -23.89
C ASP A 191 -3.66 1.80 -23.10
N PRO A 192 -2.74 2.72 -23.43
CA PRO A 192 -1.42 2.76 -22.83
C PRO A 192 -1.47 2.83 -21.30
N VAL A 193 -0.68 1.97 -20.65
CA VAL A 193 -0.57 1.85 -19.19
C VAL A 193 0.67 2.54 -18.63
N ILE A 194 1.59 3.03 -19.49
CA ILE A 194 2.83 3.71 -19.09
C ILE A 194 3.11 4.92 -19.99
N PHE A 195 3.63 5.98 -19.40
CA PHE A 195 3.83 7.28 -20.04
C PHE A 195 5.16 7.90 -19.63
N ALA A 196 5.81 8.61 -20.57
CA ALA A 196 6.98 9.45 -20.30
C ALA A 196 6.81 10.80 -20.99
N GLY A 197 7.02 11.90 -20.26
CA GLY A 197 6.85 13.24 -20.80
C GLY A 197 5.46 13.53 -21.36
N GLY A 198 4.40 12.89 -20.82
CA GLY A 198 3.01 13.10 -21.25
C GLY A 198 2.58 12.27 -22.47
N THR A 199 3.48 11.49 -23.07
CA THR A 199 3.20 10.62 -24.21
C THR A 199 3.29 9.15 -23.80
N SER A 200 2.59 8.26 -24.53
CA SER A 200 2.76 6.82 -24.36
C SER A 200 4.24 6.44 -24.51
N ALA A 201 4.75 5.66 -23.58
CA ALA A 201 6.12 5.18 -23.57
C ALA A 201 6.18 3.70 -23.94
N GLU A 202 7.34 3.25 -24.42
CA GLU A 202 7.60 1.83 -24.63
C GLU A 202 7.52 1.09 -23.29
N ALA A 203 6.66 0.09 -23.22
CA ALA A 203 6.46 -0.70 -22.00
C ALA A 203 7.52 -1.79 -21.90
N VAL A 204 8.21 -1.86 -20.77
CA VAL A 204 9.07 -2.99 -20.46
C VAL A 204 8.28 -3.97 -19.61
N ILE A 205 7.79 -5.03 -20.24
CA ILE A 205 6.95 -6.06 -19.62
C ILE A 205 7.74 -7.36 -19.54
N ALA A 206 8.05 -7.77 -18.30
CA ALA A 206 8.71 -9.04 -17.99
C ALA A 206 8.31 -9.43 -16.55
N ASP A 207 7.42 -10.41 -16.42
CA ASP A 207 6.73 -10.79 -15.18
C ASP A 207 6.05 -9.57 -14.52
N GLY A 208 5.41 -8.72 -15.34
CA GLY A 208 4.76 -7.46 -15.00
C GLY A 208 5.40 -6.23 -15.65
N LEU A 209 4.81 -5.06 -15.45
CA LEU A 209 5.25 -3.77 -15.99
C LEU A 209 6.36 -3.17 -15.12
N TRP A 210 7.54 -2.96 -15.68
CA TRP A 210 8.67 -2.33 -14.99
C TRP A 210 8.57 -0.82 -14.99
N VAL A 211 8.94 -0.22 -13.86
CA VAL A 211 9.12 1.22 -13.69
C VAL A 211 10.53 1.54 -13.24
N SER A 212 11.04 2.70 -13.65
CA SER A 212 12.36 3.20 -13.30
C SER A 212 12.29 4.40 -12.35
N VAL A 213 13.38 4.70 -11.66
CA VAL A 213 13.44 5.81 -10.70
C VAL A 213 13.78 7.13 -11.40
N ASP A 214 13.18 8.22 -10.87
CA ASP A 214 13.45 9.58 -11.30
C ASP A 214 14.35 10.33 -10.30
N LEU A 215 15.56 10.65 -10.70
CA LEU A 215 16.55 11.31 -9.85
C LEU A 215 17.17 12.58 -10.50
N LEU A 216 16.73 12.96 -11.71
CA LEU A 216 17.23 14.18 -12.32
C LEU A 216 16.61 15.43 -11.71
N ASP A 217 17.41 16.49 -11.64
CA ASP A 217 16.95 17.80 -11.22
C ASP A 217 15.74 18.27 -12.04
N ARG A 218 14.74 18.75 -11.35
CA ARG A 218 13.49 19.26 -11.91
C ARG A 218 13.11 20.55 -11.19
N ASP A 219 13.62 21.66 -11.69
CA ASP A 219 13.17 22.99 -11.28
C ASP A 219 13.09 23.19 -9.74
N GLU A 220 14.10 22.68 -9.02
CA GLU A 220 14.24 22.78 -7.56
C GLU A 220 13.27 21.91 -6.72
N ASP A 221 12.43 21.08 -7.33
CA ASP A 221 11.61 20.11 -6.59
C ASP A 221 12.45 18.93 -6.07
N PRO A 222 12.18 18.43 -4.87
CA PRO A 222 12.89 17.26 -4.37
C PRO A 222 12.67 16.02 -5.26
N VAL A 223 13.74 15.32 -5.59
CA VAL A 223 13.70 14.02 -6.29
C VAL A 223 13.55 12.85 -5.32
N ALA A 224 13.84 13.10 -4.04
CA ALA A 224 13.67 12.14 -2.97
C ALA A 224 13.40 12.84 -1.63
N TYR A 225 12.84 12.10 -0.68
CA TYR A 225 12.82 12.46 0.73
C TYR A 225 13.49 11.36 1.54
N ARG A 226 14.40 11.74 2.43
CA ARG A 226 14.97 10.85 3.44
C ARG A 226 14.31 11.11 4.79
N ALA A 227 13.85 10.07 5.45
CA ALA A 227 13.24 10.21 6.76
C ALA A 227 14.28 10.58 7.84
N ARG A 228 13.92 11.53 8.72
CA ARG A 228 14.76 11.92 9.86
C ARG A 228 14.72 10.85 10.94
N ARG A 229 15.86 10.51 11.53
CA ARG A 229 15.97 9.49 12.59
C ARG A 229 15.31 9.89 13.90
N HIS A 230 15.25 11.20 14.21
CA HIS A 230 14.74 11.78 15.46
C HIS A 230 13.63 12.78 15.13
N ALA A 231 12.51 12.27 14.65
CA ALA A 231 11.33 13.05 14.33
C ALA A 231 10.36 13.14 15.51
N PRO A 232 9.51 14.17 15.56
CA PRO A 232 8.43 14.26 16.53
C PRO A 232 7.42 13.11 16.41
N LEU A 233 6.53 12.99 17.41
CA LEU A 233 5.41 12.05 17.39
C LEU A 233 4.38 12.46 16.33
N LEU A 234 3.92 11.50 15.53
CA LEU A 234 2.97 11.72 14.43
C LEU A 234 1.58 11.17 14.79
N ASP A 235 0.61 12.05 14.95
CA ASP A 235 -0.79 11.70 15.22
C ASP A 235 -1.56 11.52 13.90
N LEU A 236 -2.05 10.30 13.63
CA LEU A 236 -2.73 9.94 12.38
C LEU A 236 -4.11 10.62 12.20
N SER A 237 -4.65 11.26 13.23
CA SER A 237 -5.87 12.06 13.08
C SER A 237 -5.64 13.43 12.47
N LYS A 238 -4.38 13.90 12.41
CA LYS A 238 -4.01 15.24 11.96
C LYS A 238 -3.59 15.23 10.49
N VAL A 239 -4.54 15.38 9.59
CA VAL A 239 -4.30 15.45 8.14
C VAL A 239 -3.87 16.87 7.74
N GLY A 240 -2.84 16.99 6.86
CA GLY A 240 -2.30 18.28 6.38
C GLY A 240 -1.75 19.18 7.48
N HIS A 241 -1.26 18.58 8.58
CA HIS A 241 -0.91 19.33 9.78
C HIS A 241 0.59 19.58 9.93
N TYR A 242 1.41 18.56 9.68
CA TYR A 242 2.83 18.57 10.00
C TYR A 242 3.66 19.31 8.95
N ASP A 243 4.71 20.02 9.43
CA ASP A 243 5.74 20.54 8.53
C ASP A 243 6.59 19.36 8.03
N PRO A 244 6.72 19.17 6.71
CA PRO A 244 7.57 18.11 6.17
C PRO A 244 9.00 18.15 6.71
N LEU A 245 9.57 19.32 6.92
CA LEU A 245 10.96 19.49 7.34
C LEU A 245 11.25 19.01 8.76
N ASP A 246 10.22 18.83 9.61
CA ASP A 246 10.40 18.24 10.94
C ASP A 246 10.63 16.72 10.87
N PHE A 247 10.16 16.07 9.79
CA PHE A 247 10.17 14.62 9.62
C PHE A 247 11.07 14.14 8.46
N TRP A 248 11.25 14.98 7.47
CA TRP A 248 11.91 14.62 6.22
C TRP A 248 13.03 15.58 5.86
N GLU A 249 14.05 15.03 5.24
CA GLU A 249 15.11 15.75 4.57
C GLU A 249 14.87 15.67 3.06
N PRO A 250 14.54 16.78 2.39
CA PRO A 250 14.39 16.80 0.95
C PRO A 250 15.76 16.65 0.29
N ILE A 251 15.83 15.81 -0.74
CA ILE A 251 17.02 15.60 -1.56
C ILE A 251 16.73 16.20 -2.92
N LEU A 252 17.54 17.18 -3.31
CA LEU A 252 17.47 17.79 -4.64
C LEU A 252 18.26 16.92 -5.63
N GLY A 253 17.77 16.85 -6.86
CA GLY A 253 18.47 16.20 -7.95
C GLY A 253 19.73 16.96 -8.36
N ASP A 254 20.57 16.28 -9.10
CA ASP A 254 21.71 16.88 -9.78
C ASP A 254 21.72 16.44 -11.26
N ALA A 255 22.68 16.98 -12.02
CA ALA A 255 22.81 16.66 -13.44
C ALA A 255 23.25 15.21 -13.70
N VAL A 256 23.79 14.52 -12.68
CA VAL A 256 24.25 13.13 -12.77
C VAL A 256 23.08 12.16 -12.51
N GLY A 257 22.13 12.58 -11.67
CA GLY A 257 20.97 11.76 -11.31
C GLY A 257 21.34 10.54 -10.48
N ARG A 258 22.17 10.72 -9.43
CA ARG A 258 22.64 9.63 -8.57
C ARG A 258 22.26 9.87 -7.11
N LEU A 259 21.77 8.83 -6.44
CA LEU A 259 21.45 8.82 -5.02
C LEU A 259 22.11 7.62 -4.33
N ILE A 260 22.81 7.86 -3.22
CA ILE A 260 23.31 6.78 -2.37
C ILE A 260 22.27 6.53 -1.26
N LEU A 261 21.69 5.35 -1.28
CA LEU A 261 20.83 4.85 -0.23
C LEU A 261 21.69 4.30 0.91
N ASN A 262 21.61 4.90 2.09
CA ASN A 262 22.32 4.39 3.27
C ASN A 262 21.54 3.26 3.93
N PRO A 263 22.23 2.30 4.56
CA PRO A 263 21.59 1.27 5.37
C PRO A 263 20.69 1.86 6.46
N ASP A 264 19.58 1.19 6.71
CA ASP A 264 18.56 1.55 7.72
C ASP A 264 17.85 2.89 7.53
N ASP A 265 18.25 3.71 6.56
CA ASP A 265 17.50 4.93 6.22
C ASP A 265 16.29 4.57 5.34
N PHE A 266 15.23 5.33 5.51
CA PHE A 266 14.00 5.21 4.73
C PHE A 266 13.87 6.37 3.75
N TYR A 267 13.57 6.04 2.50
CA TYR A 267 13.46 7.00 1.41
C TYR A 267 12.11 6.91 0.72
N LEU A 268 11.57 8.04 0.32
CA LEU A 268 10.49 8.14 -0.66
C LEU A 268 11.06 8.66 -1.97
N LEU A 269 10.80 7.92 -3.05
CA LEU A 269 11.19 8.20 -4.42
C LEU A 269 9.94 8.19 -5.31
N ALA A 270 10.09 8.62 -6.55
CA ALA A 270 9.03 8.49 -7.54
C ALA A 270 9.51 7.73 -8.77
N SER A 271 8.59 7.06 -9.46
CA SER A 271 8.89 6.52 -10.77
C SER A 271 9.05 7.66 -11.78
N ARG A 272 9.95 7.45 -12.74
CA ARG A 272 10.15 8.33 -13.88
C ARG A 272 8.92 8.34 -14.79
N GLU A 273 8.34 7.17 -14.95
CA GLU A 273 7.16 6.97 -15.77
C GLU A 273 5.89 7.27 -14.96
N GLY A 274 4.92 7.88 -15.62
CA GLY A 274 3.53 7.88 -15.17
C GLY A 274 2.90 6.54 -15.51
N VAL A 275 2.19 5.95 -14.55
CA VAL A 275 1.44 4.71 -14.74
C VAL A 275 -0.05 4.95 -14.73
N ARG A 276 -0.78 4.10 -15.44
CA ARG A 276 -2.24 4.10 -15.51
C ARG A 276 -2.77 2.70 -15.29
N VAL A 277 -3.86 2.59 -14.53
CA VAL A 277 -4.58 1.34 -14.33
C VAL A 277 -5.96 1.45 -14.99
N PRO A 278 -6.18 0.73 -16.12
CA PRO A 278 -7.46 0.77 -16.82
C PRO A 278 -8.63 0.30 -15.94
N PRO A 279 -9.88 0.71 -16.21
CA PRO A 279 -11.04 0.40 -15.36
C PRO A 279 -11.30 -1.10 -15.13
N GLY A 280 -10.92 -1.97 -16.08
CA GLY A 280 -11.07 -3.42 -15.97
C GLY A 280 -9.93 -4.13 -15.23
N TYR A 281 -8.97 -3.37 -14.68
CA TYR A 281 -7.80 -3.89 -14.01
C TYR A 281 -7.59 -3.24 -12.64
N SER A 282 -6.91 -3.95 -11.78
CA SER A 282 -6.18 -3.42 -10.64
C SER A 282 -4.71 -3.75 -10.80
N ALA A 283 -3.83 -3.09 -10.04
CA ALA A 283 -2.43 -3.48 -10.03
C ALA A 283 -1.89 -3.53 -8.60
N GLU A 284 -0.81 -4.27 -8.43
CA GLU A 284 -0.04 -4.37 -7.20
C GLU A 284 1.44 -4.16 -7.52
N MET A 285 2.10 -3.31 -6.75
CA MET A 285 3.54 -3.16 -6.86
C MET A 285 4.22 -4.33 -6.14
N VAL A 286 5.09 -5.03 -6.85
CA VAL A 286 5.90 -6.10 -6.26
C VAL A 286 7.33 -5.62 -6.05
N PRO A 287 8.00 -6.07 -4.97
CA PRO A 287 9.38 -5.72 -4.72
C PRO A 287 10.27 -6.11 -5.90
N TYR A 288 11.32 -5.32 -6.10
CA TYR A 288 12.39 -5.67 -7.04
C TYR A 288 13.03 -7.01 -6.66
N ASP A 289 13.54 -7.72 -7.66
CA ASP A 289 14.25 -8.97 -7.45
C ASP A 289 15.54 -8.72 -6.67
N THR A 290 15.74 -9.47 -5.58
CA THR A 290 16.92 -9.34 -4.71
C THR A 290 18.23 -9.64 -5.42
N ALA A 291 18.22 -10.32 -6.57
CA ALA A 291 19.39 -10.54 -7.40
C ALA A 291 19.94 -9.26 -8.06
N ALA A 292 19.16 -8.19 -8.09
CA ALA A 292 19.52 -6.94 -8.75
C ALA A 292 20.01 -5.84 -7.79
N GLY A 293 20.00 -6.02 -6.46
CA GLY A 293 20.51 -5.03 -5.50
C GLY A 293 20.15 -5.29 -4.06
N GLU A 294 20.82 -4.60 -3.16
CA GLU A 294 20.67 -4.64 -1.69
C GLU A 294 19.55 -3.70 -1.18
N PHE A 295 18.70 -3.20 -2.03
CA PHE A 295 17.57 -2.38 -1.63
C PHE A 295 16.24 -3.11 -1.87
N ARG A 296 15.23 -2.76 -1.10
CA ARG A 296 13.85 -3.23 -1.28
C ARG A 296 12.93 -2.04 -1.43
N VAL A 297 12.01 -2.13 -2.40
CA VAL A 297 10.81 -1.32 -2.39
C VAL A 297 9.87 -1.99 -1.41
N HIS A 298 9.67 -1.36 -0.25
CA HIS A 298 8.78 -1.86 0.80
C HIS A 298 7.33 -1.46 0.49
N TYR A 299 6.38 -2.12 1.13
CA TYR A 299 4.97 -1.78 1.09
C TYR A 299 4.38 -1.85 -0.33
N ALA A 300 4.29 -3.08 -0.86
CA ALA A 300 3.56 -3.36 -2.09
C ALA A 300 2.17 -2.72 -2.03
N GLY A 301 2.00 -1.56 -2.67
CA GLY A 301 0.76 -0.81 -2.65
C GLY A 301 -0.21 -1.33 -3.69
N PHE A 302 -1.51 -1.28 -3.37
CA PHE A 302 -2.56 -1.49 -4.35
C PHE A 302 -2.77 -0.24 -5.19
N PHE A 303 -2.89 -0.44 -6.48
CA PHE A 303 -3.30 0.57 -7.45
C PHE A 303 -4.70 0.22 -7.92
N ASP A 304 -5.65 1.08 -7.60
CA ASP A 304 -7.05 0.84 -7.90
C ASP A 304 -7.41 1.18 -9.35
N PRO A 305 -8.48 0.58 -9.89
CA PRO A 305 -9.02 0.92 -11.20
C PRO A 305 -9.25 2.41 -11.35
N GLY A 306 -8.74 3.00 -12.42
CA GLY A 306 -8.81 4.44 -12.68
C GLY A 306 -7.59 5.25 -12.21
N PHE A 307 -6.64 4.64 -11.49
CA PHE A 307 -5.39 5.32 -11.12
C PHE A 307 -4.67 5.86 -12.37
N GLY A 308 -4.22 7.12 -12.31
CA GLY A 308 -3.49 7.80 -13.39
C GLY A 308 -4.36 8.31 -14.55
N HIS A 309 -5.68 8.05 -14.58
CA HIS A 309 -6.56 8.52 -15.66
C HIS A 309 -6.84 10.02 -15.65
N ARG A 310 -6.65 10.72 -14.53
CA ARG A 310 -6.88 12.15 -14.38
C ARG A 310 -5.62 13.01 -14.45
N ALA A 311 -4.44 12.41 -14.59
CA ALA A 311 -3.17 13.14 -14.65
C ALA A 311 -3.11 14.02 -15.92
N VAL A 312 -3.59 15.27 -15.81
CA VAL A 312 -3.64 16.23 -16.91
C VAL A 312 -2.22 16.55 -17.35
N GLY A 313 -1.92 16.33 -18.64
CA GLY A 313 -0.64 16.64 -19.25
C GLY A 313 0.51 15.65 -18.98
N LEU A 314 0.32 14.65 -18.10
CA LEU A 314 1.35 13.62 -17.81
C LEU A 314 1.03 12.25 -18.42
N GLY A 315 -0.20 12.07 -18.93
CA GLY A 315 -0.66 10.79 -19.49
C GLY A 315 -0.92 9.70 -18.44
N GLY A 316 -0.25 9.74 -17.27
CA GLY A 316 -0.38 8.85 -16.13
C GLY A 316 0.17 9.50 -14.86
N THR A 317 0.03 8.83 -13.72
CA THR A 317 0.52 9.31 -12.41
C THR A 317 1.78 8.55 -12.01
N PRO A 318 2.90 9.20 -11.62
CA PRO A 318 4.06 8.51 -11.08
C PRO A 318 3.72 7.69 -9.84
N ALA A 319 4.30 6.49 -9.77
CA ALA A 319 4.23 5.67 -8.58
C ALA A 319 5.22 6.18 -7.53
N VAL A 320 4.78 6.35 -6.29
CA VAL A 320 5.70 6.63 -5.17
C VAL A 320 6.25 5.32 -4.65
N LEU A 321 7.57 5.30 -4.46
CA LEU A 321 8.37 4.14 -4.08
C LEU A 321 8.86 4.34 -2.66
N GLU A 322 8.56 3.39 -1.79
CA GLU A 322 9.02 3.36 -0.39
C GLU A 322 10.25 2.45 -0.32
N VAL A 323 11.43 3.04 -0.11
CA VAL A 323 12.70 2.34 -0.33
C VAL A 323 13.56 2.30 0.93
N ARG A 324 14.13 1.14 1.20
CA ARG A 324 15.17 0.91 2.20
C ARG A 324 16.33 0.12 1.60
N SER A 325 17.56 0.59 1.84
CA SER A 325 18.74 -0.26 1.71
C SER A 325 18.91 -1.10 2.97
N HIS A 326 19.44 -2.31 2.83
CA HIS A 326 19.59 -3.23 3.96
C HIS A 326 20.97 -3.10 4.63
N GLU A 327 21.96 -3.80 4.13
CA GLU A 327 23.22 -3.98 4.87
C GLU A 327 24.37 -3.11 4.35
N VAL A 328 24.32 -2.73 3.07
CA VAL A 328 25.36 -1.93 2.45
C VAL A 328 24.79 -0.68 1.78
N PRO A 329 25.56 0.42 1.68
CA PRO A 329 25.16 1.56 0.87
C PRO A 329 24.97 1.13 -0.58
N PHE A 330 23.85 1.54 -1.19
CA PHE A 330 23.54 1.22 -2.57
C PHE A 330 23.43 2.50 -3.42
N ALA A 331 24.17 2.56 -4.53
CA ALA A 331 24.08 3.67 -5.47
C ALA A 331 22.94 3.40 -6.47
N LEU A 332 21.91 4.26 -6.42
CA LEU A 332 20.80 4.25 -7.33
C LEU A 332 20.99 5.32 -8.39
N GLU A 333 20.76 5.01 -9.67
CA GLU A 333 20.93 5.93 -10.77
C GLU A 333 19.61 6.22 -11.49
N HIS A 334 19.48 7.44 -12.04
CA HIS A 334 18.31 7.84 -12.81
C HIS A 334 18.01 6.85 -13.95
N GLY A 335 16.76 6.45 -14.09
CA GLY A 335 16.34 5.49 -15.11
C GLY A 335 16.63 4.03 -14.75
N GLN A 336 17.26 3.75 -13.60
CA GLN A 336 17.40 2.38 -13.12
C GLN A 336 16.03 1.78 -12.79
N ARG A 337 15.76 0.55 -13.25
CA ARG A 337 14.53 -0.17 -12.93
C ARG A 337 14.53 -0.58 -11.46
N VAL A 338 13.45 -0.27 -10.75
CA VAL A 338 13.40 -0.41 -9.28
C VAL A 338 12.20 -1.19 -8.77
N ALA A 339 11.13 -1.26 -9.54
CA ALA A 339 9.92 -1.99 -9.18
C ALA A 339 9.14 -2.43 -10.42
N ARG A 340 8.21 -3.34 -10.21
CA ARG A 340 7.28 -3.76 -11.27
C ARG A 340 5.86 -3.83 -10.73
N LEU A 341 4.90 -3.58 -11.61
CA LEU A 341 3.47 -3.65 -11.35
C LEU A 341 2.90 -4.91 -11.96
N LYS A 342 2.27 -5.75 -11.16
CA LYS A 342 1.46 -6.88 -11.62
C LYS A 342 0.03 -6.44 -11.76
N TYR A 343 -0.50 -6.56 -12.97
CA TYR A 343 -1.88 -6.25 -13.26
C TYR A 343 -2.75 -7.48 -13.05
N GLU A 344 -3.92 -7.27 -12.47
CA GLU A 344 -4.91 -8.30 -12.19
C GLU A 344 -6.25 -7.87 -12.79
N ARG A 345 -6.93 -8.77 -13.49
CA ARG A 345 -8.26 -8.49 -14.03
C ARG A 345 -9.29 -8.41 -12.92
N LEU A 346 -10.29 -7.54 -13.11
CA LEU A 346 -11.49 -7.54 -12.29
C LEU A 346 -12.56 -8.46 -12.88
N THR A 347 -13.48 -8.92 -12.02
CA THR A 347 -14.67 -9.67 -12.45
C THR A 347 -15.69 -8.79 -13.17
N ALA A 348 -15.68 -7.48 -12.91
CA ALA A 348 -16.45 -6.47 -13.62
C ALA A 348 -15.80 -5.09 -13.43
N VAL A 349 -16.12 -4.12 -14.29
CA VAL A 349 -15.72 -2.73 -14.11
C VAL A 349 -16.42 -2.19 -12.85
N PRO A 350 -15.68 -1.51 -11.93
CA PRO A 350 -16.27 -0.91 -10.75
C PRO A 350 -17.27 0.22 -11.08
N ASP A 351 -18.32 0.35 -10.28
CA ASP A 351 -19.27 1.47 -10.37
C ASP A 351 -18.62 2.84 -10.11
N VAL A 352 -17.51 2.84 -9.38
CA VAL A 352 -16.73 4.03 -9.01
C VAL A 352 -15.25 3.78 -9.31
N LEU A 353 -14.61 4.76 -9.94
CA LEU A 353 -13.17 4.70 -10.26
C LEU A 353 -12.35 5.58 -9.31
N TYR A 354 -11.09 5.21 -9.13
CA TYR A 354 -10.14 5.97 -8.32
C TYR A 354 -10.05 7.44 -8.78
N GLY A 355 -10.18 8.37 -7.83
CA GLY A 355 -10.09 9.80 -8.10
C GLY A 355 -11.33 10.43 -8.77
N GLN A 356 -12.43 9.70 -9.02
CA GLN A 356 -13.67 10.30 -9.56
C GLN A 356 -14.56 10.83 -8.44
N ASP A 357 -15.17 9.95 -7.64
CA ASP A 357 -16.15 10.35 -6.63
C ASP A 357 -15.66 10.03 -5.19
N LEU A 358 -14.61 9.24 -5.07
CA LEU A 358 -13.94 9.00 -3.82
C LEU A 358 -12.79 9.99 -3.65
N GLY A 359 -12.76 10.70 -2.52
CA GLY A 359 -11.69 11.63 -2.17
C GLY A 359 -10.33 10.93 -2.16
N SER A 360 -9.63 11.02 -3.29
CA SER A 360 -8.29 10.45 -3.46
C SER A 360 -7.25 11.44 -2.99
N ASN A 361 -6.37 11.01 -2.08
CA ASN A 361 -5.27 11.87 -1.61
C ASN A 361 -4.10 11.96 -2.62
N TYR A 362 -4.10 11.12 -3.67
CA TYR A 362 -2.90 10.87 -4.50
C TYR A 362 -3.19 10.78 -6.01
N ALA A 363 -4.33 11.28 -6.50
CA ALA A 363 -4.71 11.16 -7.92
C ALA A 363 -3.78 11.92 -8.87
N ASP A 364 -3.33 13.11 -8.47
CA ASP A 364 -2.52 14.04 -9.31
C ASP A 364 -1.14 14.27 -8.69
N GLN A 365 -0.53 13.22 -8.13
CA GLN A 365 0.74 13.35 -7.43
C GLN A 365 1.95 13.28 -8.38
N ARG A 366 3.01 14.01 -8.01
CA ARG A 366 4.40 13.66 -8.34
C ARG A 366 4.98 12.88 -7.16
N LEU A 367 6.03 13.38 -6.50
CA LEU A 367 6.57 12.81 -5.27
C LEU A 367 5.88 13.44 -4.05
N ASN A 368 4.73 12.89 -3.64
CA ASN A 368 3.99 13.37 -2.48
C ASN A 368 4.28 12.56 -1.23
N LEU A 369 4.47 13.25 -0.10
CA LEU A 369 4.51 12.66 1.23
C LEU A 369 3.14 12.10 1.63
N ALA A 370 3.05 11.40 2.78
CA ALA A 370 1.80 10.94 3.33
C ALA A 370 0.86 12.14 3.64
N LYS A 371 -0.44 11.92 3.53
CA LYS A 371 -1.51 12.96 3.69
C LYS A 371 -1.46 13.77 4.99
N PHE A 372 -0.67 13.39 5.97
CA PHE A 372 -0.53 14.06 7.26
C PHE A 372 0.34 15.31 7.19
N PHE A 373 1.19 15.40 6.15
CA PHE A 373 2.09 16.52 5.93
C PHE A 373 1.44 17.61 5.09
N ARG A 374 1.83 18.86 5.35
CA ARG A 374 1.57 19.98 4.45
C ARG A 374 2.37 19.80 3.15
N PRO A 375 1.97 20.44 2.04
CA PRO A 375 2.82 20.53 0.84
C PRO A 375 4.20 21.06 1.21
N PHE A 376 5.23 20.50 0.60
CA PHE A 376 6.59 21.00 0.76
C PHE A 376 6.71 22.40 0.14
N VAL A 377 7.23 23.34 0.91
CA VAL A 377 7.56 24.70 0.44
C VAL A 377 9.02 24.96 0.82
N ARG A 378 9.85 25.26 -0.17
CA ARG A 378 11.26 25.60 0.06
C ARG A 378 11.36 26.88 0.88
N ARG A 379 11.98 26.84 2.05
CA ARG A 379 12.29 28.03 2.84
C ARG A 379 13.42 28.78 2.14
N GLY A 380 13.15 29.96 1.57
CA GLY A 380 14.16 30.83 1.00
C GLY A 380 13.91 31.41 -0.39
N ALA A 381 12.74 31.17 -0.97
CA ALA A 381 12.28 31.95 -2.14
C ALA A 381 11.52 33.19 -1.65
N SER A 382 12.25 34.16 -1.07
CA SER A 382 11.75 35.53 -0.78
C SER A 382 12.62 36.55 -1.47
#